data_a2e040c51313535a2b4e2d6616d752bc
#
_entry.id   a2e040c51313535a2b4e2d6616d752bc
#
_cell.length_a   1.000
_cell.length_b   1.000
_cell.length_c   1.000
_cell.angle_alpha   90.00
_cell.angle_beta   90.00
_cell.angle_gamma   90.00
#
_symmetry.space_group_name_H-M   'P 1'
#
loop_
_entity.id
_entity.type
_entity.pdbx_description
1 polymer ?
#
loop_
_entity_poly.entity_id
_entity_poly.type
_entity_poly.pdbx_seq_one_letter_code
_entity_poly.pdbx_strand_id
1 'polypeptide(L)'
;MTMRIVLYGDSMTEYLHTPPRVLAGLLQDQNPEKTFELLNYGVGATRAELVLYRLRYEFWHGRQRMLPLPVLQPAALVLESCAFNNSNDQAAGLENFTRIWDEILETGRELAPHARLIFLVTIASSPQPPAEMANRLFFHAGPEIFANRHHWREIYQERFIEWARRRGVDLVNVRQAVQSAEAAGTPRTHWIAADGVHPNPAGVEKISAAIAQNISAHILKKAETT
;
A
#
# COMPACT_ATOMS: atom_id res chain seq x y z
N MET A 1 11.48 -8.94 22.38
CA MET A 1 12.14 -8.08 21.36
C MET A 1 11.06 -7.38 20.56
N THR A 2 11.11 -6.06 20.46
CA THR A 2 10.14 -5.27 19.69
C THR A 2 10.45 -5.36 18.20
N MET A 3 9.44 -5.68 17.38
CA MET A 3 9.54 -5.71 15.93
C MET A 3 9.01 -4.40 15.35
N ARG A 4 9.89 -3.60 14.75
CA ARG A 4 9.48 -2.37 14.05
C ARG A 4 9.03 -2.71 12.63
N ILE A 5 7.83 -2.25 12.28
CA ILE A 5 7.24 -2.37 10.95
C ILE A 5 6.95 -0.97 10.43
N VAL A 6 7.43 -0.66 9.24
CA VAL A 6 7.22 0.65 8.62
C VAL A 6 6.43 0.48 7.32
N LEU A 7 5.40 1.30 7.15
CA LEU A 7 4.58 1.31 5.94
C LEU A 7 4.85 2.61 5.16
N TYR A 8 5.16 2.48 3.88
CA TYR A 8 5.26 3.59 2.93
C TYR A 8 4.22 3.42 1.82
N GLY A 9 3.64 4.51 1.39
CA GLY A 9 2.69 4.53 0.30
C GLY A 9 2.02 5.89 0.14
N ASP A 10 0.94 5.90 -0.58
CA ASP A 10 0.09 7.07 -0.81
C ASP A 10 -1.10 7.15 0.18
N SER A 11 -2.20 7.79 -0.24
CA SER A 11 -3.41 7.90 0.57
C SER A 11 -4.02 6.55 0.94
N MET A 12 -3.84 5.50 0.14
CA MET A 12 -4.34 4.16 0.47
C MET A 12 -3.67 3.61 1.74
N THR A 13 -2.40 3.92 1.94
CA THR A 13 -1.64 3.59 3.16
C THR A 13 -1.96 4.57 4.30
N GLU A 14 -2.09 5.87 4.00
CA GLU A 14 -2.44 6.90 4.99
C GLU A 14 -3.79 6.58 5.69
N TYR A 15 -4.76 6.04 4.95
CA TYR A 15 -6.06 5.62 5.48
C TYR A 15 -6.00 4.45 6.47
N LEU A 16 -4.87 3.76 6.61
CA LEU A 16 -4.64 2.81 7.71
C LEU A 16 -4.44 3.50 9.06
N HIS A 17 -4.43 4.85 9.07
CA HIS A 17 -4.25 5.75 10.22
C HIS A 17 -2.83 5.72 10.83
N THR A 18 -2.59 6.68 11.74
CA THR A 18 -1.32 6.79 12.48
C THR A 18 -1.61 6.96 13.97
N PRO A 19 -1.33 5.95 14.81
CA PRO A 19 -0.83 4.61 14.45
C PRO A 19 -1.90 3.74 13.76
N PRO A 20 -1.51 2.71 12.99
CA PRO A 20 -2.43 1.81 12.30
C PRO A 20 -3.01 0.76 13.26
N ARG A 21 -4.01 1.18 14.04
CA ARG A 21 -4.55 0.41 15.19
C ARG A 21 -5.14 -0.95 14.79
N VAL A 22 -5.83 -1.03 13.64
CA VAL A 22 -6.43 -2.29 13.15
C VAL A 22 -5.32 -3.29 12.86
N LEU A 23 -4.29 -2.88 12.13
CA LEU A 23 -3.13 -3.74 11.86
C LEU A 23 -2.40 -4.15 13.15
N ALA A 24 -2.25 -3.22 14.09
CA ALA A 24 -1.62 -3.48 15.38
C ALA A 24 -2.36 -4.57 16.18
N GLY A 25 -3.69 -4.46 16.27
CA GLY A 25 -4.53 -5.45 16.95
C GLY A 25 -4.40 -6.83 16.31
N LEU A 26 -4.53 -6.92 14.97
CA LEU A 26 -4.42 -8.18 14.24
C LEU A 26 -3.05 -8.86 14.40
N LEU A 27 -1.97 -8.09 14.38
CA LEU A 27 -0.62 -8.62 14.60
C LEU A 27 -0.44 -9.13 16.03
N GLN A 28 -0.96 -8.39 17.03
CA GLN A 28 -0.88 -8.78 18.44
C GLN A 28 -1.71 -10.03 18.72
N ASP A 29 -2.90 -10.15 18.13
CA ASP A 29 -3.78 -11.32 18.28
C ASP A 29 -3.14 -12.58 17.65
N GLN A 30 -2.48 -12.44 16.52
CA GLN A 30 -1.81 -13.54 15.83
C GLN A 30 -0.45 -13.91 16.45
N ASN A 31 0.18 -13.02 17.19
CA ASN A 31 1.51 -13.21 17.79
C ASN A 31 1.57 -12.59 19.19
N PRO A 32 0.85 -13.16 20.18
CA PRO A 32 0.68 -12.56 21.51
C PRO A 32 2.01 -12.41 22.28
N GLU A 33 3.04 -13.21 21.95
CA GLU A 33 4.35 -13.16 22.60
C GLU A 33 5.29 -12.09 22.00
N LYS A 34 4.90 -11.40 20.92
CA LYS A 34 5.69 -10.35 20.26
C LYS A 34 5.19 -8.97 20.67
N THR A 35 6.07 -7.99 20.56
CA THR A 35 5.74 -6.58 20.65
C THR A 35 5.99 -5.94 19.32
N PHE A 36 5.04 -5.12 18.84
CA PHE A 36 5.13 -4.45 17.54
C PHE A 36 5.19 -2.93 17.70
N GLU A 37 6.10 -2.29 16.99
CA GLU A 37 6.13 -0.85 16.77
C GLU A 37 5.77 -0.58 15.31
N LEU A 38 4.62 0.04 15.08
CA LEU A 38 4.07 0.30 13.75
C LEU A 38 4.18 1.77 13.41
N LEU A 39 4.90 2.09 12.34
CA LEU A 39 5.04 3.43 11.80
C LEU A 39 4.35 3.50 10.44
N ASN A 40 3.28 4.28 10.35
CA ASN A 40 2.62 4.55 9.08
C ASN A 40 3.17 5.85 8.47
N TYR A 41 3.88 5.71 7.37
CA TYR A 41 4.46 6.79 6.56
C TYR A 41 3.73 6.92 5.21
N GLY A 42 2.44 6.53 5.16
CA GLY A 42 1.54 6.86 4.06
C GLY A 42 1.30 8.36 3.99
N VAL A 43 1.36 8.94 2.79
CA VAL A 43 1.10 10.36 2.53
C VAL A 43 0.28 10.49 1.27
N GLY A 44 -0.87 11.16 1.35
CA GLY A 44 -1.76 11.40 0.23
C GLY A 44 -1.05 12.01 -0.98
N ALA A 45 -1.51 11.67 -2.16
CA ALA A 45 -0.94 12.10 -3.44
C ALA A 45 0.54 11.70 -3.67
N THR A 46 1.09 10.79 -2.87
CA THR A 46 2.46 10.28 -3.05
C THR A 46 2.58 9.46 -4.34
N ARG A 47 3.65 9.73 -5.08
CA ARG A 47 4.13 8.92 -6.19
C ARG A 47 5.33 8.05 -5.76
N ALA A 48 5.66 7.03 -6.54
CA ALA A 48 6.78 6.12 -6.23
C ALA A 48 8.12 6.86 -6.07
N GLU A 49 8.34 7.94 -6.83
CA GLU A 49 9.53 8.80 -6.72
C GLU A 49 9.67 9.42 -5.32
N LEU A 50 8.55 9.83 -4.71
CA LEU A 50 8.60 10.38 -3.36
C LEU A 50 8.81 9.27 -2.30
N VAL A 51 8.31 8.06 -2.54
CA VAL A 51 8.67 6.90 -1.70
C VAL A 51 10.17 6.70 -1.73
N LEU A 52 10.79 6.61 -2.91
CA LEU A 52 12.24 6.46 -3.07
C LEU A 52 13.03 7.54 -2.33
N TYR A 53 12.61 8.80 -2.43
CA TYR A 53 13.22 9.91 -1.70
C TYR A 53 13.16 9.69 -0.18
N ARG A 54 11.98 9.35 0.35
CA ARG A 54 11.74 9.17 1.80
C ARG A 54 12.45 7.95 2.39
N LEU A 55 12.81 6.95 1.61
CA LEU A 55 13.66 5.85 2.10
C LEU A 55 15.06 6.36 2.50
N ARG A 56 15.56 7.36 1.79
CA ARG A 56 16.93 7.90 1.96
C ARG A 56 17.02 9.11 2.87
N TYR A 57 15.97 9.95 2.87
CA TYR A 57 16.02 11.27 3.51
C TYR A 57 14.88 11.47 4.50
N GLU A 58 15.15 12.28 5.51
CA GLU A 58 14.14 12.75 6.44
C GLU A 58 13.07 13.55 5.69
N PHE A 59 11.82 13.36 6.10
CA PHE A 59 10.67 14.04 5.51
C PHE A 59 9.70 14.49 6.61
N TRP A 60 9.07 15.63 6.42
CA TRP A 60 8.03 16.13 7.30
C TRP A 60 6.68 16.14 6.58
N HIS A 61 5.68 15.54 7.19
CA HIS A 61 4.30 15.60 6.73
C HIS A 61 3.41 16.14 7.86
N GLY A 62 2.92 17.38 7.70
CA GLY A 62 2.27 18.10 8.79
C GLY A 62 3.20 18.23 10.00
N ARG A 63 2.81 17.64 11.13
CA ARG A 63 3.62 17.62 12.37
C ARG A 63 4.40 16.32 12.57
N GLN A 64 4.24 15.36 11.66
CA GLN A 64 4.91 14.07 11.75
C GLN A 64 6.28 14.14 11.09
N ARG A 65 7.31 13.82 11.87
CA ARG A 65 8.68 13.62 11.39
C ARG A 65 8.82 12.17 10.93
N MET A 66 9.18 11.96 9.68
CA MET A 66 9.43 10.66 9.07
C MET A 66 10.93 10.47 8.91
N LEU A 67 11.49 9.49 9.63
CA LEU A 67 12.90 9.20 9.61
C LEU A 67 13.25 8.28 8.42
N PRO A 68 14.46 8.39 7.84
CA PRO A 68 14.91 7.52 6.75
C PRO A 68 15.27 6.12 7.24
N LEU A 69 15.32 5.13 6.34
CA LEU A 69 15.57 3.72 6.64
C LEU A 69 16.85 3.47 7.46
N PRO A 70 17.99 4.15 7.20
CA PRO A 70 19.21 3.93 7.99
C PRO A 70 19.03 4.21 9.49
N VAL A 71 18.10 5.09 9.85
CA VAL A 71 17.76 5.41 11.24
C VAL A 71 16.71 4.46 11.81
N LEU A 72 15.74 4.06 11.00
CA LEU A 72 14.61 3.24 11.43
C LEU A 72 14.99 1.79 11.69
N GLN A 73 15.83 1.20 10.84
CA GLN A 73 16.23 -0.21 10.87
C GLN A 73 15.04 -1.16 11.14
N PRO A 74 14.00 -1.16 10.27
CA PRO A 74 12.80 -1.95 10.52
C PRO A 74 13.06 -3.45 10.39
N ALA A 75 12.26 -4.27 11.07
CA ALA A 75 12.22 -5.73 10.86
C ALA A 75 11.41 -6.08 9.59
N ALA A 76 10.40 -5.26 9.26
CA ALA A 76 9.64 -5.37 8.01
C ALA A 76 9.33 -3.99 7.45
N LEU A 77 9.37 -3.89 6.12
CA LEU A 77 9.06 -2.71 5.34
C LEU A 77 7.93 -3.03 4.36
N VAL A 78 6.78 -2.40 4.54
CA VAL A 78 5.63 -2.54 3.63
C VAL A 78 5.63 -1.36 2.67
N LEU A 79 5.71 -1.66 1.37
CA LEU A 79 5.83 -0.71 0.28
C LEU A 79 4.59 -0.80 -0.61
N GLU A 80 3.67 0.15 -0.48
CA GLU A 80 2.46 0.22 -1.30
C GLU A 80 2.80 0.77 -2.69
N SER A 81 2.12 0.28 -3.70
CA SER A 81 2.40 0.47 -5.12
C SER A 81 2.43 1.92 -5.61
N CYS A 82 1.75 2.85 -4.96
CA CYS A 82 1.50 4.23 -5.42
C CYS A 82 0.90 4.30 -6.85
N ALA A 83 0.30 3.20 -7.31
CA ALA A 83 -0.24 3.08 -8.66
C ALA A 83 -1.31 4.14 -8.97
N PHE A 84 -2.08 4.54 -7.95
CA PHE A 84 -3.15 5.53 -8.08
C PHE A 84 -2.63 6.91 -8.51
N ASN A 85 -1.50 7.34 -7.98
CA ASN A 85 -0.95 8.65 -8.26
C ASN A 85 0.00 8.64 -9.46
N ASN A 86 0.76 7.56 -9.67
CA ASN A 86 1.59 7.40 -10.86
C ASN A 86 0.76 7.23 -12.14
N SER A 87 -0.46 6.70 -12.06
CA SER A 87 -1.37 6.51 -13.19
C SER A 87 -1.78 7.81 -13.89
N ASN A 88 -1.59 8.97 -13.26
CA ASN A 88 -1.84 10.27 -13.89
C ASN A 88 -0.95 10.52 -15.12
N ASP A 89 0.20 9.84 -15.23
CA ASP A 89 1.10 9.93 -16.39
C ASP A 89 0.66 9.03 -17.57
N GLN A 90 -0.39 8.24 -17.37
CA GLN A 90 -0.95 7.34 -18.38
C GLN A 90 0.14 6.43 -19.00
N ALA A 91 0.09 6.18 -20.30
CA ALA A 91 1.05 5.32 -20.99
C ALA A 91 2.50 5.82 -20.88
N ALA A 92 2.70 7.14 -20.90
CA ALA A 92 4.04 7.74 -20.91
C ALA A 92 4.84 7.46 -19.62
N GLY A 93 4.14 7.23 -18.49
CA GLY A 93 4.80 6.99 -17.20
C GLY A 93 5.11 5.53 -16.89
N LEU A 94 4.60 4.55 -17.66
CA LEU A 94 4.68 3.13 -17.30
C LEU A 94 6.12 2.58 -17.22
N GLU A 95 7.00 2.99 -18.11
CA GLU A 95 8.39 2.56 -18.10
C GLU A 95 9.13 3.15 -16.90
N ASN A 96 8.98 4.46 -16.68
CA ASN A 96 9.56 5.15 -15.52
C ASN A 96 9.06 4.55 -14.21
N PHE A 97 7.77 4.25 -14.11
CA PHE A 97 7.17 3.61 -12.93
C PHE A 97 7.87 2.30 -12.59
N THR A 98 8.10 1.44 -13.59
CA THR A 98 8.79 0.17 -13.40
C THR A 98 10.24 0.37 -12.95
N ARG A 99 10.95 1.32 -13.57
CA ARG A 99 12.34 1.66 -13.21
C ARG A 99 12.46 2.18 -11.78
N ILE A 100 11.56 3.04 -11.35
CA ILE A 100 11.55 3.57 -9.97
C ILE A 100 11.33 2.45 -8.96
N TRP A 101 10.48 1.45 -9.27
CA TRP A 101 10.29 0.30 -8.37
C TRP A 101 11.52 -0.61 -8.30
N ASP A 102 12.31 -0.71 -9.35
CA ASP A 102 13.62 -1.36 -9.29
C ASP A 102 14.57 -0.60 -8.35
N GLU A 103 14.62 0.72 -8.45
CA GLU A 103 15.45 1.56 -7.56
C GLU A 103 14.97 1.50 -6.09
N ILE A 104 13.65 1.45 -5.83
CA ILE A 104 13.08 1.29 -4.49
C ILE A 104 13.50 -0.06 -3.90
N LEU A 105 13.42 -1.15 -4.69
CA LEU A 105 13.82 -2.48 -4.25
C LEU A 105 15.31 -2.53 -3.87
N GLU A 106 16.19 -2.00 -4.71
CA GLU A 106 17.63 -1.94 -4.46
C GLU A 106 17.95 -1.07 -3.26
N THR A 107 17.35 0.13 -3.17
CA THR A 107 17.51 1.04 -2.04
C THR A 107 17.04 0.41 -0.72
N GLY A 108 15.90 -0.30 -0.73
CA GLY A 108 15.40 -1.00 0.45
C GLY A 108 16.37 -2.08 0.94
N ARG A 109 16.94 -2.86 0.02
CA ARG A 109 17.94 -3.89 0.30
C ARG A 109 19.25 -3.31 0.84
N GLU A 110 19.69 -2.20 0.28
CA GLU A 110 20.92 -1.52 0.69
C GLU A 110 20.78 -0.89 2.08
N LEU A 111 19.73 -0.10 2.30
CA LEU A 111 19.57 0.71 3.51
C LEU A 111 18.98 -0.06 4.70
N ALA A 112 18.28 -1.16 4.46
CA ALA A 112 17.69 -2.00 5.49
C ALA A 112 17.89 -3.50 5.15
N PRO A 113 19.15 -4.00 5.11
CA PRO A 113 19.47 -5.35 4.61
C PRO A 113 18.86 -6.48 5.44
N HIS A 114 18.47 -6.21 6.68
CA HIS A 114 17.82 -7.17 7.56
C HIS A 114 16.29 -7.10 7.53
N ALA A 115 15.74 -6.07 6.87
CA ALA A 115 14.30 -5.90 6.76
C ALA A 115 13.70 -6.89 5.76
N ARG A 116 12.55 -7.44 6.10
CA ARG A 116 11.71 -8.09 5.12
C ARG A 116 11.01 -7.03 4.27
N LEU A 117 11.22 -7.05 2.97
CA LEU A 117 10.53 -6.17 2.02
C LEU A 117 9.23 -6.84 1.57
N ILE A 118 8.11 -6.20 1.84
CA ILE A 118 6.76 -6.64 1.49
C ILE A 118 6.16 -5.59 0.56
N PHE A 119 5.79 -5.98 -0.64
CA PHE A 119 5.16 -5.11 -1.60
C PHE A 119 3.64 -5.26 -1.54
N LEU A 120 2.90 -4.16 -1.59
CA LEU A 120 1.47 -4.12 -1.36
C LEU A 120 0.73 -3.54 -2.56
N VAL A 121 -0.25 -4.28 -3.09
CA VAL A 121 -1.29 -3.75 -3.97
C VAL A 121 -2.59 -3.69 -3.19
N THR A 122 -3.14 -2.51 -3.07
CA THR A 122 -4.38 -2.23 -2.34
C THR A 122 -5.62 -2.49 -3.19
N ILE A 123 -6.79 -2.11 -2.68
CA ILE A 123 -8.08 -2.27 -3.35
C ILE A 123 -8.10 -1.36 -4.60
N ALA A 124 -8.59 -1.88 -5.72
CA ALA A 124 -8.81 -1.08 -6.91
C ALA A 124 -9.96 -0.07 -6.73
N SER A 125 -9.85 1.11 -7.34
CA SER A 125 -10.92 2.12 -7.31
C SER A 125 -12.21 1.62 -7.98
N SER A 126 -13.34 2.29 -7.72
CA SER A 126 -14.58 2.05 -8.44
C SER A 126 -14.46 2.53 -9.90
N PRO A 127 -15.03 1.81 -10.88
CA PRO A 127 -15.08 2.29 -12.26
C PRO A 127 -16.07 3.45 -12.47
N GLN A 128 -16.99 3.64 -11.53
CA GLN A 128 -18.00 4.69 -11.57
C GLN A 128 -17.95 5.54 -10.31
N PRO A 129 -18.01 6.87 -10.42
CA PRO A 129 -18.17 7.73 -9.25
C PRO A 129 -19.51 7.42 -8.60
N PRO A 130 -19.60 7.41 -7.26
CA PRO A 130 -20.89 7.39 -6.58
C PRO A 130 -21.72 8.60 -6.99
N ALA A 131 -23.04 8.44 -7.15
CA ALA A 131 -23.95 9.48 -7.60
C ALA A 131 -23.88 10.78 -6.76
N GLU A 132 -23.58 10.65 -5.47
CA GLU A 132 -23.43 11.77 -4.53
C GLU A 132 -22.15 12.60 -4.76
N MET A 133 -21.15 12.03 -5.40
CA MET A 133 -19.86 12.70 -5.66
C MET A 133 -19.84 13.47 -6.97
N ALA A 134 -20.79 13.23 -7.88
CA ALA A 134 -20.93 13.99 -9.13
C ALA A 134 -21.12 15.51 -8.88
N ASN A 135 -21.52 15.88 -7.66
CA ASN A 135 -21.79 17.27 -7.25
C ASN A 135 -20.70 17.89 -6.35
N ARG A 136 -19.60 17.20 -6.01
CA ARG A 136 -18.57 17.77 -5.13
C ARG A 136 -17.34 18.28 -5.89
N LEU A 137 -16.83 19.41 -5.45
CA LEU A 137 -15.79 20.27 -6.03
C LEU A 137 -14.48 19.58 -6.51
N PHE A 138 -14.20 18.36 -6.09
CA PHE A 138 -13.02 17.60 -6.53
C PHE A 138 -13.22 16.81 -7.83
N PHE A 139 -14.45 16.69 -8.32
CA PHE A 139 -14.82 15.86 -9.48
C PHE A 139 -15.59 16.66 -10.56
N HIS A 140 -15.16 17.88 -10.82
CA HIS A 140 -15.60 18.60 -12.06
C HIS A 140 -15.21 17.87 -13.36
N ALA A 141 -14.61 16.70 -13.22
CA ALA A 141 -14.33 15.80 -14.32
C ALA A 141 -15.56 14.92 -14.55
N GLY A 142 -16.15 14.99 -15.72
CA GLY A 142 -17.27 14.14 -16.11
C GLY A 142 -16.99 12.63 -15.95
N PRO A 143 -18.02 11.79 -16.06
CA PRO A 143 -17.90 10.33 -15.91
C PRO A 143 -16.77 9.70 -16.74
N GLU A 144 -16.50 10.24 -17.91
CA GLU A 144 -15.44 9.79 -18.83
C GLU A 144 -14.04 9.95 -18.24
N ILE A 145 -13.77 11.07 -17.55
CA ILE A 145 -12.46 11.31 -16.92
C ILE A 145 -12.27 10.38 -15.76
N PHE A 146 -13.33 10.09 -14.99
CA PHE A 146 -13.26 9.13 -13.89
C PHE A 146 -13.00 7.72 -14.41
N ALA A 147 -13.70 7.28 -15.45
CA ALA A 147 -13.49 5.98 -16.10
C ALA A 147 -12.08 5.85 -16.67
N ASN A 148 -11.55 6.91 -17.31
CA ASN A 148 -10.17 6.92 -17.81
C ASN A 148 -9.14 6.85 -16.68
N ARG A 149 -9.34 7.58 -15.57
CA ARG A 149 -8.48 7.46 -14.39
C ARG A 149 -8.52 6.06 -13.77
N HIS A 150 -9.71 5.48 -13.66
CA HIS A 150 -9.86 4.10 -13.18
C HIS A 150 -9.09 3.14 -14.09
N HIS A 151 -9.26 3.22 -15.40
CA HIS A 151 -8.57 2.40 -16.39
C HIS A 151 -7.04 2.45 -16.22
N TRP A 152 -6.46 3.65 -16.09
CA TRP A 152 -5.01 3.78 -15.90
C TRP A 152 -4.54 3.28 -14.53
N ARG A 153 -5.31 3.44 -13.47
CA ARG A 153 -5.01 2.86 -12.15
C ARG A 153 -4.94 1.34 -12.20
N GLU A 154 -5.88 0.70 -12.89
CA GLU A 154 -5.87 -0.74 -13.12
C GLU A 154 -4.61 -1.18 -13.87
N ILE A 155 -4.23 -0.49 -14.93
CA ILE A 155 -3.02 -0.78 -15.72
C ILE A 155 -1.76 -0.65 -14.85
N TYR A 156 -1.65 0.40 -14.03
CA TYR A 156 -0.48 0.58 -13.16
C TYR A 156 -0.42 -0.47 -12.05
N GLN A 157 -1.55 -0.87 -11.49
CA GLN A 157 -1.58 -1.98 -10.52
C GLN A 157 -1.17 -3.31 -11.16
N GLU A 158 -1.67 -3.62 -12.36
CA GLU A 158 -1.24 -4.81 -13.11
C GLU A 158 0.25 -4.77 -13.42
N ARG A 159 0.75 -3.64 -13.89
CA ARG A 159 2.18 -3.46 -14.16
C ARG A 159 3.04 -3.70 -12.91
N PHE A 160 2.58 -3.22 -11.75
CA PHE A 160 3.26 -3.47 -10.47
C PHE A 160 3.23 -4.96 -10.07
N ILE A 161 2.08 -5.63 -10.23
CA ILE A 161 1.94 -7.07 -9.96
C ILE A 161 2.88 -7.89 -10.87
N GLU A 162 2.92 -7.58 -12.16
CA GLU A 162 3.85 -8.21 -13.12
C GLU A 162 5.31 -7.98 -12.75
N TRP A 163 5.65 -6.74 -12.37
CA TRP A 163 6.99 -6.39 -11.90
C TRP A 163 7.36 -7.20 -10.65
N ALA A 164 6.49 -7.23 -9.64
CA ALA A 164 6.74 -7.97 -8.41
C ALA A 164 6.94 -9.47 -8.66
N ARG A 165 6.14 -10.06 -9.55
CA ARG A 165 6.27 -11.46 -9.95
C ARG A 165 7.60 -11.72 -10.67
N ARG A 166 8.00 -10.86 -11.60
CA ARG A 166 9.28 -10.99 -12.33
C ARG A 166 10.49 -10.84 -11.40
N ARG A 167 10.40 -9.99 -10.38
CA ARG A 167 11.46 -9.78 -9.39
C ARG A 167 11.47 -10.84 -8.29
N GLY A 168 10.46 -11.71 -8.21
CA GLY A 168 10.35 -12.74 -7.17
C GLY A 168 10.26 -12.15 -5.76
N VAL A 169 9.64 -10.95 -5.62
CA VAL A 169 9.49 -10.28 -4.35
C VAL A 169 8.20 -10.70 -3.65
N ASP A 170 8.15 -10.49 -2.33
CA ASP A 170 7.00 -10.82 -1.50
C ASP A 170 5.87 -9.83 -1.75
N LEU A 171 4.77 -10.29 -2.31
CA LEU A 171 3.63 -9.47 -2.74
C LEU A 171 2.36 -9.79 -1.95
N VAL A 172 1.82 -8.80 -1.28
CA VAL A 172 0.46 -8.80 -0.71
C VAL A 172 -0.50 -8.19 -1.73
N ASN A 173 -1.32 -9.02 -2.37
CA ASN A 173 -2.25 -8.59 -3.43
C ASN A 173 -3.69 -8.55 -2.92
N VAL A 174 -4.07 -7.44 -2.27
CA VAL A 174 -5.44 -7.24 -1.75
C VAL A 174 -6.45 -7.07 -2.89
N ARG A 175 -6.03 -6.46 -4.02
CA ARG A 175 -6.87 -6.32 -5.21
C ARG A 175 -7.42 -7.66 -5.69
N GLN A 176 -6.57 -8.68 -5.78
CA GLN A 176 -6.99 -10.02 -6.19
C GLN A 176 -8.01 -10.63 -5.22
N ALA A 177 -7.79 -10.47 -3.90
CA ALA A 177 -8.73 -10.96 -2.89
C ALA A 177 -10.09 -10.27 -2.98
N VAL A 178 -10.11 -8.96 -3.29
CA VAL A 178 -11.36 -8.21 -3.52
C VAL A 178 -12.04 -8.66 -4.81
N GLN A 179 -11.32 -8.80 -5.91
CA GLN A 179 -11.88 -9.30 -7.19
C GLN A 179 -12.48 -10.69 -7.03
N SER A 180 -11.86 -11.59 -6.27
CA SER A 180 -12.40 -12.91 -5.98
C SER A 180 -13.71 -12.85 -5.20
N ALA A 181 -13.82 -11.93 -4.24
CA ALA A 181 -15.04 -11.73 -3.47
C ALA A 181 -16.15 -11.04 -4.31
N GLU A 182 -15.80 -10.14 -5.24
CA GLU A 182 -16.73 -9.56 -6.20
C GLU A 182 -17.33 -10.66 -7.12
N ALA A 183 -16.49 -11.57 -7.61
CA ALA A 183 -16.95 -12.73 -8.38
C ALA A 183 -17.86 -13.66 -7.58
N ALA A 184 -17.73 -13.66 -6.24
CA ALA A 184 -18.61 -14.38 -5.32
C ALA A 184 -19.85 -13.57 -4.88
N GLY A 185 -20.09 -12.38 -5.43
CA GLY A 185 -21.26 -11.54 -5.21
C GLY A 185 -21.13 -10.43 -4.18
N THR A 186 -19.96 -10.22 -3.56
CA THR A 186 -19.74 -9.09 -2.65
C THR A 186 -19.38 -7.84 -3.46
N PRO A 187 -20.17 -6.77 -3.46
CA PRO A 187 -19.89 -5.61 -4.29
C PRO A 187 -18.64 -4.85 -3.79
N ARG A 188 -17.86 -4.24 -4.70
CA ARG A 188 -16.66 -3.45 -4.38
C ARG A 188 -16.92 -2.32 -3.38
N THR A 189 -18.11 -1.72 -3.42
CA THR A 189 -18.55 -0.68 -2.47
C THR A 189 -18.56 -1.15 -1.01
N HIS A 190 -18.48 -2.48 -0.78
CA HIS A 190 -18.31 -3.01 0.57
C HIS A 190 -16.97 -2.58 1.20
N TRP A 191 -15.93 -2.34 0.40
CA TRP A 191 -14.60 -2.00 0.89
C TRP A 191 -14.13 -0.59 0.56
N ILE A 192 -14.87 0.14 -0.27
CA ILE A 192 -14.48 1.47 -0.74
C ILE A 192 -15.42 2.52 -0.16
N ALA A 193 -14.85 3.66 0.23
CA ALA A 193 -15.60 4.82 0.70
C ALA A 193 -16.46 5.44 -0.41
N ALA A 194 -17.35 6.35 -0.03
CA ALA A 194 -18.25 7.05 -0.97
C ALA A 194 -17.52 7.86 -2.05
N ASP A 195 -16.21 8.11 -1.91
CA ASP A 195 -15.42 8.78 -2.94
C ASP A 195 -14.99 7.84 -4.10
N GLY A 196 -15.29 6.55 -4.00
CA GLY A 196 -14.98 5.55 -5.01
C GLY A 196 -13.49 5.21 -5.14
N VAL A 197 -12.64 5.69 -4.23
CA VAL A 197 -11.18 5.57 -4.28
C VAL A 197 -10.61 4.95 -3.01
N HIS A 198 -10.86 5.59 -1.87
CA HIS A 198 -10.21 5.24 -0.62
C HIS A 198 -10.91 4.07 0.09
N PRO A 199 -10.18 3.28 0.91
CA PRO A 199 -10.80 2.23 1.69
C PRO A 199 -11.74 2.82 2.76
N ASN A 200 -12.91 2.22 2.91
CA ASN A 200 -13.77 2.43 4.09
C ASN A 200 -13.27 1.54 5.26
N PRO A 201 -13.92 1.54 6.44
CA PRO A 201 -13.48 0.71 7.57
C PRO A 201 -13.31 -0.78 7.24
N ALA A 202 -14.20 -1.38 6.44
CA ALA A 202 -14.06 -2.78 6.00
C ALA A 202 -12.88 -2.96 5.05
N GLY A 203 -12.60 -1.98 4.19
CA GLY A 203 -11.42 -1.96 3.33
C GLY A 203 -10.11 -1.83 4.13
N VAL A 204 -10.08 -0.98 5.14
CA VAL A 204 -8.95 -0.85 6.09
C VAL A 204 -8.69 -2.17 6.79
N GLU A 205 -9.73 -2.85 7.28
CA GLU A 205 -9.62 -4.16 7.90
C GLU A 205 -9.08 -5.21 6.91
N LYS A 206 -9.60 -5.23 5.68
CA LYS A 206 -9.15 -6.16 4.62
C LYS A 206 -7.68 -6.00 4.29
N ILE A 207 -7.20 -4.77 4.12
CA ILE A 207 -5.79 -4.46 3.86
C ILE A 207 -4.93 -4.86 5.06
N SER A 208 -5.34 -4.47 6.27
CA SER A 208 -4.62 -4.76 7.50
C SER A 208 -4.50 -6.27 7.76
N ALA A 209 -5.59 -7.03 7.52
CA ALA A 209 -5.60 -8.49 7.69
C ALA A 209 -4.62 -9.17 6.71
N ALA A 210 -4.58 -8.75 5.45
CA ALA A 210 -3.66 -9.30 4.46
C ALA A 210 -2.18 -9.02 4.83
N ILE A 211 -1.87 -7.82 5.30
CA ILE A 211 -0.53 -7.46 5.79
C ILE A 211 -0.17 -8.30 7.04
N ALA A 212 -1.07 -8.37 8.02
CA ALA A 212 -0.85 -9.11 9.26
C ALA A 212 -0.60 -10.60 8.99
N GLN A 213 -1.43 -11.23 8.16
CA GLN A 213 -1.27 -12.63 7.76
C GLN A 213 0.09 -12.90 7.10
N ASN A 214 0.51 -12.02 6.20
CA ASN A 214 1.80 -12.15 5.51
C ASN A 214 2.98 -12.05 6.50
N ILE A 215 2.94 -11.08 7.43
CA ILE A 215 3.98 -10.89 8.44
C ILE A 215 4.01 -12.07 9.41
N SER A 216 2.87 -12.52 9.93
CA SER A 216 2.76 -13.62 10.90
C SER A 216 3.23 -14.94 10.31
N ALA A 217 2.88 -15.24 9.06
CA ALA A 217 3.36 -16.45 8.37
C ALA A 217 4.91 -16.48 8.27
N HIS A 218 5.57 -15.34 8.18
CA HIS A 218 7.03 -15.28 8.17
C HIS A 218 7.64 -15.47 9.57
N ILE A 219 7.00 -14.90 10.59
CA ILE A 219 7.46 -15.08 11.99
C ILE A 219 7.46 -16.56 12.36
N LEU A 220 6.39 -17.28 12.02
CA LEU A 220 6.25 -18.70 12.28
C LEU A 220 7.34 -19.52 11.56
N LYS A 221 7.60 -19.26 10.27
CA LYS A 221 8.67 -19.95 9.52
C LYS A 221 10.06 -19.77 10.13
N LYS A 222 10.37 -18.59 10.67
CA LYS A 222 11.65 -18.36 11.35
C LYS A 222 11.75 -19.15 12.69
N ALA A 223 10.66 -19.30 13.42
CA ALA A 223 10.65 -20.06 14.67
C ALA A 223 10.88 -21.57 14.45
N GLU A 224 10.45 -22.11 13.30
CA GLU A 224 10.65 -23.53 12.96
C GLU A 224 12.08 -23.85 12.48
N THR A 225 12.87 -22.83 12.10
CA THR A 225 14.24 -22.99 11.57
C THR A 225 15.33 -22.65 12.57
N THR A 226 14.96 -22.27 13.79
CA THR A 226 15.88 -21.94 14.91
C THR A 226 15.80 -22.98 16.01
#